data_fc2380c3a6528ffcba3fa601bdba3224
#
_entry.id   fc2380c3a6528ffcba3fa601bdba3224
#
_cell.length_a   1.000
_cell.length_b   1.000
_cell.length_c   1.000
_cell.angle_alpha   90.00
_cell.angle_beta   90.00
_cell.angle_gamma   90.00
#
_symmetry.space_group_name_H-M   'P 1'
#
loop_
_entity.id
_entity.type
_entity.pdbx_description
1 polymer ?
#
loop_
_entity_poly.entity_id
_entity_poly.type
_entity_poly.pdbx_seq_one_letter_code
_entity_poly.pdbx_strand_id
1 'polypeptide(L)'
;MEENNFQQQELFETEKYISDLVEEKTKRKASTFNIIFLSSFFTSIIVLSFLFFFGVFDDEEITLPDPVTITETVKEKELVMPRVDSTEIVSIAEIATKTIVQLQVGERNEDDEFISVGGGSGVVINEKGLIITNHHVIDNATDVRVVFEDGRMYEATVVGSDKLTDIGVVKIQNEKLIPISFGNSESIFVGDLAVAIGHPLTLGAAPTVTTGVISA
;
A
#
# COMPACT_ATOMS: atom_id res chain seq x y z
N MET A 1 -56.21 -22.11 -0.36
CA MET A 1 -55.38 -22.34 0.86
C MET A 1 -54.51 -23.61 0.75
N GLU A 2 -54.96 -24.66 0.05
CA GLU A 2 -54.18 -25.91 -0.13
C GLU A 2 -52.97 -25.75 -1.07
N GLU A 3 -53.09 -24.97 -2.12
CA GLU A 3 -52.03 -24.78 -3.13
C GLU A 3 -50.79 -24.04 -2.59
N ASN A 4 -50.99 -23.12 -1.62
CA ASN A 4 -49.93 -22.39 -0.97
C ASN A 4 -49.12 -23.27 0.02
N ASN A 5 -49.76 -24.28 0.57
CA ASN A 5 -49.11 -25.21 1.52
C ASN A 5 -48.25 -26.24 0.77
N PHE A 6 -48.65 -26.63 -0.44
CA PHE A 6 -47.88 -27.53 -1.28
C PHE A 6 -46.58 -26.87 -1.78
N GLN A 7 -46.63 -25.63 -2.25
CA GLN A 7 -45.45 -24.89 -2.70
C GLN A 7 -44.45 -24.61 -1.54
N GLN A 8 -44.92 -24.33 -0.33
CA GLN A 8 -44.03 -24.17 0.83
C GLN A 8 -43.35 -25.48 1.23
N GLN A 9 -44.02 -26.60 1.06
CA GLN A 9 -43.46 -27.90 1.39
C GLN A 9 -42.38 -28.33 0.38
N GLU A 10 -42.59 -28.05 -0.89
CA GLU A 10 -41.62 -28.30 -1.98
C GLU A 10 -40.37 -27.42 -1.86
N LEU A 11 -40.55 -26.17 -1.47
CA LEU A 11 -39.44 -25.23 -1.16
C LEU A 11 -38.59 -25.73 0.02
N PHE A 12 -39.22 -26.16 1.10
CA PHE A 12 -38.53 -26.65 2.29
C PHE A 12 -37.74 -27.95 2.01
N GLU A 13 -38.31 -28.88 1.23
CA GLU A 13 -37.60 -30.09 0.82
C GLU A 13 -36.39 -29.77 -0.08
N THR A 14 -36.55 -28.79 -0.97
CA THR A 14 -35.47 -28.35 -1.87
C THR A 14 -34.32 -27.65 -1.10
N GLU A 15 -34.65 -26.79 -0.17
CA GLU A 15 -33.64 -26.14 0.68
C GLU A 15 -32.89 -27.15 1.54
N LYS A 16 -33.58 -28.11 2.11
CA LYS A 16 -32.98 -29.20 2.88
C LYS A 16 -32.03 -30.03 2.03
N TYR A 17 -32.44 -30.40 0.82
CA TYR A 17 -31.59 -31.15 -0.10
C TYR A 17 -30.32 -30.39 -0.50
N ILE A 18 -30.44 -29.08 -0.76
CA ILE A 18 -29.30 -28.22 -1.06
C ILE A 18 -28.33 -28.12 0.14
N SER A 19 -28.88 -27.99 1.35
CA SER A 19 -28.07 -27.92 2.57
C SER A 19 -27.26 -29.20 2.79
N ASP A 20 -27.88 -30.35 2.61
CA ASP A 20 -27.23 -31.65 2.76
C ASP A 20 -26.12 -31.87 1.70
N LEU A 21 -26.34 -31.44 0.45
CA LEU A 21 -25.34 -31.49 -0.62
C LEU A 21 -24.16 -30.57 -0.33
N VAL A 22 -24.40 -29.39 0.22
CA VAL A 22 -23.33 -28.43 0.58
C VAL A 22 -22.50 -29.00 1.73
N GLU A 23 -23.15 -29.59 2.73
CA GLU A 23 -22.45 -30.20 3.87
C GLU A 23 -21.60 -31.42 3.44
N GLU A 24 -22.13 -32.30 2.56
CA GLU A 24 -21.36 -33.41 2.03
C GLU A 24 -20.13 -32.97 1.22
N LYS A 25 -20.29 -31.95 0.34
CA LYS A 25 -19.18 -31.40 -0.44
C LYS A 25 -18.12 -30.77 0.46
N THR A 26 -18.53 -30.10 1.53
CA THR A 26 -17.61 -29.45 2.50
C THR A 26 -16.82 -30.51 3.28
N LYS A 27 -17.49 -31.58 3.74
CA LYS A 27 -16.83 -32.71 4.42
C LYS A 27 -15.83 -33.43 3.51
N ARG A 28 -16.18 -33.66 2.23
CA ARG A 28 -15.25 -34.27 1.26
C ARG A 28 -14.04 -33.42 1.00
N LYS A 29 -14.19 -32.08 0.83
CA LYS A 29 -13.05 -31.17 0.66
C LYS A 29 -12.12 -31.14 1.89
N ALA A 30 -12.68 -31.09 3.09
CA ALA A 30 -11.89 -31.11 4.32
C ALA A 30 -11.13 -32.43 4.49
N SER A 31 -11.74 -33.57 4.18
CA SER A 31 -11.10 -34.88 4.24
C SER A 31 -9.94 -34.99 3.23
N THR A 32 -10.16 -34.53 1.99
CA THR A 32 -9.11 -34.59 0.94
C THR A 32 -7.94 -33.66 1.29
N PHE A 33 -8.22 -32.47 1.82
CA PHE A 33 -7.20 -31.54 2.27
C PHE A 33 -6.34 -32.12 3.39
N ASN A 34 -6.96 -32.75 4.39
CA ASN A 34 -6.26 -33.39 5.50
C ASN A 34 -5.37 -34.55 5.04
N ILE A 35 -5.82 -35.35 4.07
CA ILE A 35 -5.02 -36.47 3.52
C ILE A 35 -3.80 -35.94 2.77
N ILE A 36 -3.96 -34.90 1.95
CA ILE A 36 -2.84 -34.29 1.20
C ILE A 36 -1.85 -33.65 2.17
N PHE A 37 -2.33 -32.93 3.17
CA PHE A 37 -1.46 -32.28 4.17
C PHE A 37 -0.67 -33.31 4.99
N LEU A 38 -1.34 -34.38 5.43
CA LEU A 38 -0.70 -35.44 6.20
C LEU A 38 0.35 -36.19 5.36
N SER A 39 0.07 -36.50 4.09
CA SER A 39 1.02 -37.18 3.19
C SER A 39 2.28 -36.31 2.94
N SER A 40 2.09 -34.99 2.73
CA SER A 40 3.20 -34.07 2.53
C SER A 40 4.09 -33.95 3.78
N PHE A 41 3.49 -33.95 4.96
CA PHE A 41 4.22 -33.89 6.23
C PHE A 41 5.07 -35.16 6.46
N PHE A 42 4.50 -36.35 6.18
CA PHE A 42 5.23 -37.61 6.31
C PHE A 42 6.36 -37.72 5.30
N THR A 43 6.17 -37.27 4.06
CA THR A 43 7.25 -37.30 3.07
C THR A 43 8.41 -36.38 3.47
N SER A 44 8.13 -35.20 4.03
CA SER A 44 9.18 -34.29 4.53
C SER A 44 9.97 -34.89 5.68
N ILE A 45 9.33 -35.60 6.61
CA ILE A 45 10.02 -36.29 7.72
C ILE A 45 10.92 -37.40 7.19
N ILE A 46 10.44 -38.18 6.22
CA ILE A 46 11.24 -39.27 5.64
C ILE A 46 12.49 -38.72 4.93
N VAL A 47 12.34 -37.63 4.17
CA VAL A 47 13.47 -36.97 3.48
C VAL A 47 14.49 -36.43 4.49
N LEU A 48 14.04 -35.75 5.54
CA LEU A 48 14.90 -35.22 6.59
C LEU A 48 15.62 -36.35 7.34
N SER A 49 14.93 -37.46 7.66
CA SER A 49 15.52 -38.63 8.31
C SER A 49 16.54 -39.30 7.41
N PHE A 50 16.29 -39.36 6.11
CA PHE A 50 17.21 -39.90 5.13
C PHE A 50 18.49 -39.06 5.03
N LEU A 51 18.35 -37.72 4.95
CA LEU A 51 19.48 -36.79 4.91
C LEU A 51 20.32 -36.87 6.19
N PHE A 52 19.68 -37.06 7.35
CA PHE A 52 20.37 -37.23 8.63
C PHE A 52 21.10 -38.60 8.70
N PHE A 53 20.47 -39.68 8.22
CA PHE A 53 21.02 -41.02 8.27
C PHE A 53 22.20 -41.25 7.28
N PHE A 54 22.19 -40.53 6.14
CA PHE A 54 23.25 -40.61 5.14
C PHE A 54 24.37 -39.59 5.32
N GLY A 55 24.42 -38.91 6.47
CA GLY A 55 25.53 -38.01 6.82
C GLY A 55 25.67 -36.79 5.89
N VAL A 56 24.57 -36.32 5.25
CA VAL A 56 24.61 -35.13 4.42
C VAL A 56 24.89 -33.88 5.26
N PHE A 57 24.80 -34.00 6.58
CA PHE A 57 25.15 -32.98 7.58
C PHE A 57 26.41 -33.40 8.38
N ASP A 58 27.33 -34.21 7.79
CA ASP A 58 28.64 -34.34 8.39
C ASP A 58 29.28 -32.94 8.34
N ASP A 59 29.57 -32.44 9.52
CA ASP A 59 30.32 -31.21 9.73
C ASP A 59 31.73 -31.43 9.13
N GLU A 60 31.94 -31.05 7.87
CA GLU A 60 33.30 -30.75 7.44
C GLU A 60 33.77 -29.62 8.34
N GLU A 61 34.63 -29.96 9.27
CA GLU A 61 35.37 -29.00 10.07
C GLU A 61 36.10 -28.09 9.08
N ILE A 62 35.50 -26.92 8.80
CA ILE A 62 36.13 -25.88 8.00
C ILE A 62 37.34 -25.43 8.80
N THR A 63 38.48 -26.09 8.56
CA THR A 63 39.78 -25.58 9.01
C THR A 63 40.01 -24.27 8.30
N LEU A 64 39.68 -23.17 9.01
CA LEU A 64 40.05 -21.82 8.57
C LEU A 64 41.57 -21.83 8.38
N PRO A 65 42.08 -21.43 7.21
CA PRO A 65 43.53 -21.26 7.05
C PRO A 65 43.99 -20.22 8.09
N ASP A 66 45.16 -20.49 8.67
CA ASP A 66 45.79 -19.57 9.61
C ASP A 66 45.72 -18.12 9.12
N PRO A 67 45.45 -17.17 10.02
CA PRO A 67 45.32 -15.78 9.63
C PRO A 67 46.64 -15.32 8.98
N VAL A 68 46.60 -15.16 7.66
CA VAL A 68 47.67 -14.51 6.92
C VAL A 68 47.80 -13.10 7.48
N THR A 69 48.85 -12.88 8.28
CA THR A 69 49.20 -11.55 8.77
C THR A 69 49.67 -10.73 7.57
N ILE A 70 48.74 -10.13 6.83
CA ILE A 70 49.04 -9.14 5.81
C ILE A 70 49.35 -7.85 6.55
N THR A 71 50.63 -7.66 6.88
CA THR A 71 51.16 -6.38 7.35
C THR A 71 51.44 -5.52 6.13
N GLU A 72 50.44 -5.31 5.32
CA GLU A 72 50.44 -4.19 4.40
C GLU A 72 49.41 -3.19 4.88
N THR A 73 49.88 -2.00 5.22
CA THR A 73 49.07 -0.81 5.48
C THR A 73 48.24 -0.49 4.24
N VAL A 74 47.17 -1.27 4.02
CA VAL A 74 46.07 -0.79 3.23
C VAL A 74 45.49 0.36 4.02
N LYS A 75 45.82 1.59 3.65
CA LYS A 75 45.03 2.75 4.03
C LYS A 75 43.62 2.42 3.59
N GLU A 76 42.82 1.90 4.51
CA GLU A 76 41.38 1.75 4.37
C GLU A 76 40.89 3.14 3.99
N LYS A 77 40.72 3.34 2.68
CA LYS A 77 40.00 4.50 2.18
C LYS A 77 38.58 4.22 2.62
N GLU A 78 38.29 4.70 3.85
CA GLU A 78 36.96 4.72 4.40
C GLU A 78 36.06 5.27 3.27
N LEU A 79 35.31 4.38 2.63
CA LEU A 79 34.25 4.77 1.74
C LEU A 79 33.26 5.48 2.67
N VAL A 80 33.49 6.77 2.88
CA VAL A 80 32.51 7.63 3.51
C VAL A 80 31.32 7.64 2.56
N MET A 81 30.45 6.65 2.73
CA MET A 81 29.11 6.77 2.15
C MET A 81 28.57 8.08 2.72
N PRO A 82 28.14 9.02 1.87
CA PRO A 82 27.49 10.22 2.36
C PRO A 82 26.33 9.74 3.24
N ARG A 83 26.46 9.88 4.54
CA ARG A 83 25.33 9.71 5.44
C ARG A 83 24.37 10.82 5.04
N VAL A 84 23.27 10.45 4.39
CA VAL A 84 22.14 11.35 4.29
C VAL A 84 21.79 11.72 5.72
N ASP A 85 21.95 12.97 6.07
CA ASP A 85 21.66 13.41 7.43
C ASP A 85 20.14 13.25 7.62
N SER A 86 19.75 12.37 8.54
CA SER A 86 18.34 12.15 8.86
C SER A 86 17.62 13.45 9.21
N THR A 87 18.35 14.45 9.67
CA THR A 87 17.85 15.80 9.96
C THR A 87 17.33 16.51 8.72
N GLU A 88 17.97 16.33 7.55
CA GLU A 88 17.51 16.92 6.29
C GLU A 88 16.18 16.30 5.84
N ILE A 89 16.06 14.96 5.92
CA ILE A 89 14.82 14.25 5.55
C ILE A 89 13.67 14.68 6.48
N VAL A 90 13.92 14.78 7.78
CA VAL A 90 12.93 15.25 8.75
C VAL A 90 12.46 16.66 8.40
N SER A 91 13.40 17.57 8.11
CA SER A 91 13.08 18.97 7.75
C SER A 91 12.27 19.05 6.45
N ILE A 92 12.62 18.25 5.43
CA ILE A 92 11.86 18.16 4.18
C ILE A 92 10.44 17.66 4.45
N ALA A 93 10.31 16.59 5.26
CA ALA A 93 9.02 16.02 5.61
C ALA A 93 8.14 17.03 6.37
N GLU A 94 8.66 17.73 7.37
CA GLU A 94 7.95 18.74 8.15
C GLU A 94 7.41 19.91 7.30
N ILE A 95 8.15 20.30 6.27
CA ILE A 95 7.71 21.37 5.36
C ILE A 95 6.69 20.82 4.36
N ALA A 96 6.99 19.68 3.75
CA ALA A 96 6.18 19.14 2.67
C ALA A 96 4.82 18.61 3.15
N THR A 97 4.74 18.00 4.33
CA THR A 97 3.46 17.49 4.87
C THR A 97 2.41 18.59 5.04
N LYS A 98 2.82 19.84 5.29
CA LYS A 98 1.92 20.99 5.36
C LYS A 98 1.31 21.40 4.02
N THR A 99 1.93 20.98 2.92
CA THR A 99 1.53 21.30 1.55
C THR A 99 0.83 20.12 0.86
N ILE A 100 0.91 18.94 1.47
CA ILE A 100 0.31 17.71 0.95
C ILE A 100 -0.98 17.42 1.71
N VAL A 101 -2.01 17.05 0.96
CA VAL A 101 -3.34 16.81 1.48
C VAL A 101 -3.85 15.45 1.03
N GLN A 102 -4.78 14.87 1.78
CA GLN A 102 -5.55 13.72 1.35
C GLN A 102 -6.75 14.20 0.52
N LEU A 103 -6.96 13.59 -0.64
CA LEU A 103 -8.23 13.67 -1.34
C LEU A 103 -9.07 12.46 -0.99
N GLN A 104 -10.31 12.71 -0.65
CA GLN A 104 -11.35 11.69 -0.51
C GLN A 104 -12.37 11.93 -1.62
N VAL A 105 -12.64 10.89 -2.38
CA VAL A 105 -13.71 10.88 -3.37
C VAL A 105 -14.84 10.00 -2.88
N GLY A 106 -16.05 10.42 -3.13
CA GLY A 106 -17.22 9.75 -2.58
C GLY A 106 -18.52 10.12 -3.27
N GLU A 107 -19.56 9.61 -2.69
CA GLU A 107 -20.95 9.86 -3.08
C GLU A 107 -21.73 10.26 -1.83
N ARG A 108 -22.91 10.90 -2.04
CA ARG A 108 -23.83 11.15 -0.93
C ARG A 108 -24.89 10.07 -0.88
N ASN A 109 -25.16 9.58 0.34
CA ASN A 109 -26.25 8.64 0.58
C ASN A 109 -27.61 9.37 0.60
N GLU A 110 -28.69 8.62 0.85
CA GLU A 110 -30.08 9.16 0.92
C GLU A 110 -30.23 10.19 2.05
N ASP A 111 -29.39 10.14 3.09
CA ASP A 111 -29.38 11.07 4.22
C ASP A 111 -28.43 12.28 3.99
N ASP A 112 -27.92 12.48 2.76
CA ASP A 112 -26.94 13.52 2.37
C ASP A 112 -25.58 13.40 3.08
N GLU A 113 -25.26 12.23 3.63
CA GLU A 113 -23.97 11.96 4.24
C GLU A 113 -22.95 11.55 3.18
N PHE A 114 -21.74 12.08 3.29
CA PHE A 114 -20.63 11.72 2.40
C PHE A 114 -20.08 10.34 2.73
N ILE A 115 -20.14 9.43 1.75
CA ILE A 115 -19.51 8.09 1.83
C ILE A 115 -18.31 8.08 0.92
N SER A 116 -17.12 7.93 1.52
CA SER A 116 -15.87 7.81 0.78
C SER A 116 -15.80 6.45 0.08
N VAL A 117 -15.54 6.47 -1.22
CA VAL A 117 -15.35 5.28 -2.05
C VAL A 117 -13.90 5.13 -2.52
N GLY A 118 -13.07 6.15 -2.32
CA GLY A 118 -11.67 6.15 -2.72
C GLY A 118 -10.96 7.45 -2.36
N GLY A 119 -9.78 7.61 -2.87
CA GLY A 119 -9.02 8.84 -2.67
C GLY A 119 -7.57 8.72 -3.10
N GLY A 120 -6.78 9.72 -2.76
CA GLY A 120 -5.37 9.81 -3.10
C GLY A 120 -4.72 11.00 -2.43
N SER A 121 -3.55 11.37 -2.93
CA SER A 121 -2.81 12.53 -2.47
C SER A 121 -3.05 13.73 -3.37
N GLY A 122 -2.98 14.91 -2.79
CA GLY A 122 -2.95 16.18 -3.51
C GLY A 122 -1.87 17.10 -2.98
N VAL A 123 -1.48 18.06 -3.79
CA VAL A 123 -0.45 19.04 -3.48
C VAL A 123 -1.01 20.44 -3.64
N VAL A 124 -0.93 21.26 -2.60
CA VAL A 124 -1.34 22.67 -2.64
C VAL A 124 -0.37 23.46 -3.50
N ILE A 125 -0.86 24.11 -4.55
CA ILE A 125 -0.01 24.85 -5.49
C ILE A 125 -0.15 26.37 -5.41
N ASN A 126 -1.15 26.87 -4.71
CA ASN A 126 -1.25 28.28 -4.42
C ASN A 126 -2.02 28.58 -3.12
N GLU A 127 -1.92 29.81 -2.64
CA GLU A 127 -2.59 30.27 -1.43
C GLU A 127 -4.11 30.34 -1.54
N LYS A 128 -4.66 30.30 -2.77
CA LYS A 128 -6.09 30.47 -3.06
C LYS A 128 -6.85 29.14 -3.15
N GLY A 129 -6.22 28.03 -2.79
CA GLY A 129 -6.88 26.74 -2.68
C GLY A 129 -6.83 25.85 -3.92
N LEU A 130 -5.94 26.11 -4.89
CA LEU A 130 -5.70 25.15 -5.97
C LEU A 130 -4.80 24.03 -5.50
N ILE A 131 -5.20 22.81 -5.86
CA ILE A 131 -4.54 21.56 -5.46
C ILE A 131 -4.41 20.70 -6.70
N ILE A 132 -3.19 20.22 -6.97
CA ILE A 132 -2.92 19.23 -8.02
C ILE A 132 -3.08 17.84 -7.41
N THR A 133 -3.65 16.93 -8.18
CA THR A 133 -3.78 15.50 -7.90
C THR A 133 -3.66 14.70 -9.20
N ASN A 134 -3.81 13.40 -9.15
CA ASN A 134 -3.90 12.59 -10.35
C ASN A 134 -5.31 12.60 -10.93
N HIS A 135 -5.41 12.53 -12.28
CA HIS A 135 -6.70 12.41 -12.97
C HIS A 135 -7.49 11.19 -12.45
N HIS A 136 -6.85 10.01 -12.37
CA HIS A 136 -7.52 8.78 -11.96
C HIS A 136 -8.09 8.84 -10.53
N VAL A 137 -7.61 9.75 -9.67
CA VAL A 137 -8.15 9.94 -8.31
C VAL A 137 -9.51 10.63 -8.36
N ILE A 138 -9.72 11.57 -9.32
CA ILE A 138 -10.93 12.38 -9.42
C ILE A 138 -11.80 12.02 -10.64
N ASP A 139 -11.42 11.00 -11.39
CA ASP A 139 -12.18 10.53 -12.54
C ASP A 139 -13.55 9.99 -12.08
N ASN A 140 -14.61 10.55 -12.67
CA ASN A 140 -16.01 10.25 -12.33
C ASN A 140 -16.39 10.52 -10.85
N ALA A 141 -15.59 11.29 -10.10
CA ALA A 141 -15.92 11.66 -8.74
C ALA A 141 -17.16 12.59 -8.70
N THR A 142 -18.18 12.22 -7.95
CA THR A 142 -19.39 13.04 -7.72
C THR A 142 -19.08 14.11 -6.69
N ASP A 143 -18.46 13.71 -5.59
CA ASP A 143 -18.07 14.58 -4.47
C ASP A 143 -16.60 14.38 -4.17
N VAL A 144 -15.89 15.49 -3.94
CA VAL A 144 -14.46 15.50 -3.56
C VAL A 144 -14.29 16.28 -2.27
N ARG A 145 -13.57 15.70 -1.32
CA ARG A 145 -13.14 16.37 -0.09
C ARG A 145 -11.63 16.38 0.02
N VAL A 146 -11.11 17.48 0.55
CA VAL A 146 -9.70 17.65 0.88
C VAL A 146 -9.56 17.64 2.38
N VAL A 147 -8.68 16.77 2.88
CA VAL A 147 -8.37 16.62 4.30
C VAL A 147 -6.92 17.00 4.52
N PHE A 148 -6.68 17.94 5.42
CA PHE A 148 -5.35 18.38 5.83
C PHE A 148 -4.83 17.52 6.99
N GLU A 149 -3.52 17.53 7.20
CA GLU A 149 -2.85 16.80 8.30
C GLU A 149 -3.43 17.17 9.69
N ASP A 150 -3.83 18.43 9.87
CA ASP A 150 -4.43 18.91 11.12
C ASP A 150 -5.91 18.53 11.31
N GLY A 151 -6.46 17.74 10.38
CA GLY A 151 -7.85 17.27 10.42
C GLY A 151 -8.88 18.23 9.84
N ARG A 152 -8.49 19.41 9.35
CA ARG A 152 -9.40 20.31 8.64
C ARG A 152 -9.86 19.67 7.34
N MET A 153 -11.14 19.76 7.06
CA MET A 153 -11.77 19.21 5.85
C MET A 153 -12.49 20.30 5.05
N TYR A 154 -12.36 20.24 3.74
CA TYR A 154 -13.01 21.17 2.82
C TYR A 154 -13.63 20.40 1.66
N GLU A 155 -14.81 20.81 1.24
CA GLU A 155 -15.37 20.36 -0.03
C GLU A 155 -14.57 20.99 -1.18
N ALA A 156 -14.30 20.20 -2.20
CA ALA A 156 -13.51 20.62 -3.34
C ALA A 156 -14.31 20.52 -4.65
N THR A 157 -14.08 21.47 -5.53
CA THR A 157 -14.63 21.46 -6.89
C THR A 157 -13.54 21.04 -7.87
N VAL A 158 -13.84 20.11 -8.77
CA VAL A 158 -12.95 19.74 -9.87
C VAL A 158 -12.89 20.92 -10.85
N VAL A 159 -11.67 21.45 -11.05
CA VAL A 159 -11.42 22.55 -12.00
C VAL A 159 -11.21 22.00 -13.41
N GLY A 160 -10.52 20.87 -13.51
CA GLY A 160 -10.24 20.16 -14.74
C GLY A 160 -9.28 19.01 -14.54
N SER A 161 -9.15 18.16 -15.55
CA SER A 161 -8.19 17.08 -15.54
C SER A 161 -7.80 16.66 -16.95
N ASP A 162 -6.64 16.07 -17.09
CA ASP A 162 -6.15 15.51 -18.33
C ASP A 162 -5.75 14.03 -18.13
N LYS A 163 -6.47 13.16 -18.84
CA LYS A 163 -6.25 11.72 -18.77
C LYS A 163 -4.91 11.27 -19.35
N LEU A 164 -4.38 12.02 -20.35
CA LEU A 164 -3.15 11.63 -21.02
C LEU A 164 -1.94 11.79 -20.08
N THR A 165 -1.92 12.90 -19.34
CA THR A 165 -0.84 13.21 -18.38
C THR A 165 -1.13 12.68 -16.98
N ASP A 166 -2.33 12.16 -16.76
CA ASP A 166 -2.84 11.76 -15.43
C ASP A 166 -2.80 12.91 -14.40
N ILE A 167 -3.02 14.15 -14.84
CA ILE A 167 -3.06 15.32 -13.97
C ILE A 167 -4.50 15.79 -13.78
N GLY A 168 -4.87 16.07 -12.54
CA GLY A 168 -6.12 16.69 -12.15
C GLY A 168 -5.90 17.92 -11.26
N VAL A 169 -6.82 18.85 -11.28
CA VAL A 169 -6.82 20.05 -10.44
C VAL A 169 -8.15 20.18 -9.75
N VAL A 170 -8.12 20.34 -8.45
CA VAL A 170 -9.29 20.66 -7.64
C VAL A 170 -9.09 21.99 -6.92
N LYS A 171 -10.19 22.60 -6.51
CA LYS A 171 -10.19 23.87 -5.78
C LYS A 171 -11.04 23.78 -4.53
N ILE A 172 -10.48 24.25 -3.42
CA ILE A 172 -11.22 24.48 -2.18
C ILE A 172 -11.43 25.97 -1.91
N GLN A 173 -12.46 26.29 -1.13
CA GLN A 173 -12.73 27.65 -0.64
C GLN A 173 -11.92 27.87 0.64
N ASN A 174 -10.65 28.21 0.49
CA ASN A 174 -9.78 28.60 1.61
C ASN A 174 -8.75 29.61 1.13
N GLU A 175 -8.34 30.48 2.03
CA GLU A 175 -7.29 31.47 1.85
C GLU A 175 -6.17 31.21 2.86
N LYS A 176 -4.96 31.60 2.50
CA LYS A 176 -3.75 31.46 3.34
C LYS A 176 -3.23 30.01 3.49
N LEU A 177 -3.36 29.22 2.45
CA LEU A 177 -2.67 27.94 2.38
C LEU A 177 -1.17 28.13 2.12
N ILE A 178 -0.38 27.17 2.54
CA ILE A 178 1.05 27.11 2.25
C ILE A 178 1.22 26.33 0.95
N PRO A 179 1.66 26.94 -0.15
CA PRO A 179 1.88 26.22 -1.40
C PRO A 179 3.25 25.55 -1.41
N ILE A 180 3.35 24.45 -2.18
CA ILE A 180 4.62 23.81 -2.48
C ILE A 180 5.49 24.72 -3.37
N SER A 181 6.80 24.63 -3.20
CA SER A 181 7.73 25.21 -4.17
C SER A 181 8.09 24.17 -5.22
N PHE A 182 7.93 24.53 -6.49
CA PHE A 182 8.30 23.65 -7.59
C PHE A 182 9.82 23.67 -7.82
N GLY A 183 10.40 22.50 -8.00
CA GLY A 183 11.78 22.33 -8.43
C GLY A 183 11.92 22.35 -9.96
N ASN A 184 13.15 22.25 -10.44
CA ASN A 184 13.46 22.07 -11.85
C ASN A 184 13.90 20.62 -12.11
N SER A 185 13.07 19.85 -12.82
CA SER A 185 13.35 18.46 -13.12
C SER A 185 14.58 18.24 -14.03
N GLU A 186 15.00 19.27 -14.80
CA GLU A 186 16.20 19.21 -15.63
C GLU A 186 17.50 19.23 -14.81
N SER A 187 17.43 19.62 -13.54
CA SER A 187 18.57 19.66 -12.62
C SER A 187 18.73 18.41 -11.75
N ILE A 188 17.93 17.37 -12.02
CA ILE A 188 17.94 16.12 -11.26
C ILE A 188 18.93 15.16 -11.92
N PHE A 189 19.79 14.52 -11.10
CA PHE A 189 20.77 13.55 -11.56
C PHE A 189 20.52 12.17 -10.93
N VAL A 190 20.98 11.14 -11.65
CA VAL A 190 20.99 9.77 -11.11
C VAL A 190 21.88 9.73 -9.86
N GLY A 191 21.34 9.17 -8.79
CA GLY A 191 21.99 9.14 -7.48
C GLY A 191 21.52 10.23 -6.50
N ASP A 192 20.80 11.26 -6.98
CA ASP A 192 20.21 12.27 -6.11
C ASP A 192 19.20 11.64 -5.12
N LEU A 193 19.16 12.18 -3.91
CA LEU A 193 18.17 11.77 -2.91
C LEU A 193 16.77 12.15 -3.38
N ALA A 194 15.86 11.18 -3.34
CA ALA A 194 14.44 11.38 -3.57
C ALA A 194 13.66 11.12 -2.29
N VAL A 195 12.71 12.00 -1.98
CA VAL A 195 11.76 11.83 -0.87
C VAL A 195 10.36 11.85 -1.46
N ALA A 196 9.64 10.74 -1.35
CA ALA A 196 8.24 10.66 -1.77
C ALA A 196 7.33 10.78 -0.55
N ILE A 197 6.35 11.67 -0.65
CA ILE A 197 5.38 11.94 0.42
C ILE A 197 3.98 11.88 -0.14
N GLY A 198 3.10 11.17 0.54
CA GLY A 198 1.71 11.05 0.14
C GLY A 198 0.81 10.60 1.28
N HIS A 199 -0.50 10.68 1.05
CA HIS A 199 -1.50 10.13 1.95
C HIS A 199 -1.97 8.76 1.45
N PRO A 200 -1.88 7.71 2.28
CA PRO A 200 -2.46 6.43 1.93
C PRO A 200 -3.98 6.52 1.83
N LEU A 201 -4.60 5.60 1.08
CA LEU A 201 -6.06 5.55 0.89
C LEU A 201 -6.84 5.25 2.17
N THR A 202 -6.19 4.81 3.23
CA THR A 202 -6.82 4.53 4.53
C THR A 202 -7.20 5.83 5.24
N LEU A 203 -8.48 5.99 5.55
CA LEU A 203 -9.02 7.13 6.28
C LEU A 203 -8.29 7.35 7.61
N GLY A 204 -7.87 8.58 7.86
CA GLY A 204 -7.23 8.99 9.12
C GLY A 204 -5.75 8.60 9.26
N ALA A 205 -5.11 8.08 8.22
CA ALA A 205 -3.68 7.81 8.25
C ALA A 205 -2.86 9.11 8.10
N ALA A 206 -1.78 9.21 8.86
CA ALA A 206 -0.80 10.28 8.70
C ALA A 206 -0.11 10.17 7.31
N PRO A 207 0.46 11.26 6.77
CA PRO A 207 1.26 11.21 5.56
C PRO A 207 2.37 10.16 5.67
N THR A 208 2.56 9.40 4.62
CA THR A 208 3.66 8.44 4.52
C THR A 208 4.84 9.08 3.82
N VAL A 209 6.03 8.96 4.41
CA VAL A 209 7.28 9.46 3.86
C VAL A 209 8.17 8.28 3.52
N THR A 210 8.63 8.21 2.29
CA THR A 210 9.60 7.21 1.83
C THR A 210 10.78 7.88 1.16
N THR A 211 11.95 7.30 1.28
CA THR A 211 13.18 7.83 0.71
C THR A 211 13.83 6.82 -0.23
N GLY A 212 14.50 7.33 -1.22
CA GLY A 212 15.24 6.55 -2.19
C GLY A 212 16.21 7.42 -2.95
N VAL A 213 16.68 6.94 -4.08
CA VAL A 213 17.54 7.69 -5.00
C VAL A 213 16.97 7.64 -6.41
N ILE A 214 17.26 8.68 -7.16
CA ILE A 214 16.95 8.69 -8.60
C ILE A 214 17.83 7.64 -9.29
N SER A 215 17.23 6.70 -9.98
CA SER A 215 17.94 5.55 -10.58
C SER A 215 18.06 5.62 -12.10
N ALA A 216 17.17 6.32 -12.78
CA ALA A 216 17.18 6.54 -14.24
C ALA A 216 16.21 7.66 -14.62
#